data_b48b5a188447e3e8c1db6a4408bf0cc8
#
_entry.id   b48b5a188447e3e8c1db6a4408bf0cc8
#
_cell.length_a   1.000
_cell.length_b   1.000
_cell.length_c   1.000
_cell.angle_alpha   90.00
_cell.angle_beta   90.00
_cell.angle_gamma   90.00
#
_symmetry.space_group_name_H-M   'P 1'
#
loop_
_entity.id
_entity.type
_entity.pdbx_description
1 polymer ?
#
loop_
_entity_poly.entity_id
_entity_poly.type
_entity_poly.pdbx_seq_one_letter_code
_entity_poly.pdbx_strand_id
1 'polypeptide(L)'
;MTLLDAPKFDEAKERRNTRLILGGVAAFFVLVIGWWLVAGRPVDWPWRWNDHMFGRMATNHFMQAVEANDMQKAYGIWMHDKDWQQHPQKYTAYTFERFTRDWAPNGVENEYGAIKSHRIAASHMRGNNLMLGVFVNGRKTKALNLDYYPADGTLGFTPEDVRFLEGPGGIQ
;
A
#
# COMPACT_ATOMS: atom_id res chain seq x y z
N MET A 1 -16.96 24.51 54.80
CA MET A 1 -17.65 23.61 53.85
C MET A 1 -18.00 22.36 54.63
N THR A 2 -19.26 22.15 54.87
CA THR A 2 -19.76 20.96 55.59
C THR A 2 -20.05 19.85 54.60
N LEU A 3 -19.91 18.59 55.00
CA LEU A 3 -20.18 17.38 54.17
C LEU A 3 -21.61 17.34 53.60
N LEU A 4 -22.49 18.20 54.07
CA LEU A 4 -23.89 18.37 53.65
C LEU A 4 -24.04 19.14 52.30
N ASP A 5 -23.00 19.86 51.86
CA ASP A 5 -23.02 20.62 50.59
C ASP A 5 -22.45 19.83 49.39
N ALA A 6 -22.16 18.55 49.55
CA ALA A 6 -21.70 17.72 48.45
C ALA A 6 -22.82 17.53 47.43
N PRO A 7 -22.56 17.75 46.14
CA PRO A 7 -23.57 17.57 45.10
C PRO A 7 -24.08 16.11 45.12
N LYS A 8 -25.41 15.94 45.11
CA LYS A 8 -26.02 14.61 45.06
C LYS A 8 -25.53 13.86 43.84
N PHE A 9 -25.08 12.62 44.06
CA PHE A 9 -24.64 11.72 43.01
C PHE A 9 -25.81 11.39 42.06
N ASP A 10 -25.65 11.70 40.75
CA ASP A 10 -26.65 11.46 39.72
C ASP A 10 -26.27 10.18 38.96
N GLU A 11 -26.81 9.06 39.37
CA GLU A 11 -26.57 7.75 38.76
C GLU A 11 -26.98 7.69 37.27
N ALA A 12 -28.04 8.43 36.86
CA ALA A 12 -28.51 8.41 35.49
C ALA A 12 -27.50 9.11 34.56
N LYS A 13 -26.94 10.23 35.03
CA LYS A 13 -25.89 10.96 34.31
C LYS A 13 -24.61 10.13 34.19
N GLU A 14 -24.22 9.44 35.25
CA GLU A 14 -23.04 8.59 35.25
C GLU A 14 -23.19 7.40 34.32
N ARG A 15 -24.31 6.67 34.36
CA ARG A 15 -24.60 5.57 33.44
C ARG A 15 -24.59 6.02 31.98
N ARG A 16 -25.12 7.22 31.68
CA ARG A 16 -25.08 7.81 30.34
C ARG A 16 -23.63 8.13 29.93
N ASN A 17 -22.85 8.77 30.80
CA ASN A 17 -21.46 9.09 30.52
C ASN A 17 -20.61 7.82 30.31
N THR A 18 -20.80 6.81 31.13
CA THR A 18 -20.12 5.52 31.00
C THR A 18 -20.43 4.86 29.66
N ARG A 19 -21.72 4.87 29.23
CA ARG A 19 -22.12 4.34 27.91
C ARG A 19 -21.49 5.14 26.76
N LEU A 20 -21.41 6.45 26.87
CA LEU A 20 -20.77 7.30 25.85
C LEU A 20 -19.27 7.03 25.78
N ILE A 21 -18.59 6.90 26.93
CA ILE A 21 -17.16 6.57 26.99
C ILE A 21 -16.91 5.20 26.38
N LEU A 22 -17.68 4.18 26.81
CA LEU A 22 -17.54 2.82 26.26
C LEU A 22 -17.83 2.77 24.76
N GLY A 23 -18.87 3.48 24.32
CA GLY A 23 -19.18 3.63 22.89
C GLY A 23 -18.06 4.30 22.09
N GLY A 24 -17.49 5.37 22.63
CA GLY A 24 -16.35 6.06 22.04
C GLY A 24 -15.10 5.17 21.94
N VAL A 25 -14.80 4.45 23.01
CA VAL A 25 -13.67 3.50 23.04
C VAL A 25 -13.90 2.38 22.01
N ALA A 26 -15.10 1.80 21.96
CA ALA A 26 -15.44 0.76 20.98
C ALA A 26 -15.30 1.28 19.54
N ALA A 27 -15.83 2.47 19.25
CA ALA A 27 -15.71 3.10 17.94
C ALA A 27 -14.23 3.36 17.56
N PHE A 28 -13.41 3.82 18.51
CA PHE A 28 -11.97 3.99 18.29
C PHE A 28 -11.29 2.69 17.87
N PHE A 29 -11.54 1.59 18.58
CA PHE A 29 -10.95 0.28 18.21
C PHE A 29 -11.43 -0.20 16.85
N VAL A 30 -12.72 -0.01 16.52
CA VAL A 30 -13.24 -0.37 15.20
C VAL A 30 -12.52 0.41 14.08
N LEU A 31 -12.29 1.71 14.28
CA LEU A 31 -11.55 2.53 13.32
C LEU A 31 -10.09 2.09 13.16
N VAL A 32 -9.41 1.84 14.27
CA VAL A 32 -8.00 1.38 14.24
C VAL A 32 -7.87 0.01 13.56
N ILE A 33 -8.75 -0.93 13.89
CA ILE A 33 -8.76 -2.26 13.27
C ILE A 33 -9.10 -2.15 11.78
N GLY A 34 -10.09 -1.33 11.43
CA GLY A 34 -10.46 -1.08 10.04
C GLY A 34 -9.29 -0.52 9.24
N TRP A 35 -8.60 0.47 9.77
CA TRP A 35 -7.41 1.04 9.16
C TRP A 35 -6.29 0.01 8.98
N TRP A 36 -6.00 -0.79 10.01
CA TRP A 36 -5.03 -1.87 9.95
C TRP A 36 -5.35 -2.91 8.86
N LEU A 37 -6.64 -3.29 8.72
CA LEU A 37 -7.09 -4.21 7.68
C LEU A 37 -6.91 -3.63 6.28
N VAL A 38 -7.28 -2.35 6.06
CA VAL A 38 -7.13 -1.66 4.77
C VAL A 38 -5.65 -1.50 4.39
N ALA A 39 -4.79 -1.25 5.37
CA ALA A 39 -3.34 -1.20 5.16
C ALA A 39 -2.71 -2.56 4.80
N GLY A 40 -3.49 -3.65 4.84
CA GLY A 40 -3.01 -5.00 4.48
C GLY A 40 -2.38 -5.76 5.63
N ARG A 41 -2.79 -5.46 6.87
CA ARG A 41 -2.34 -6.10 8.12
C ARG A 41 -0.83 -5.97 8.35
N PRO A 42 -0.24 -4.78 8.24
CA PRO A 42 1.18 -4.59 8.46
C PRO A 42 1.58 -4.98 9.88
N VAL A 43 2.79 -5.50 10.03
CA VAL A 43 3.41 -5.76 11.34
C VAL A 43 4.14 -4.53 11.88
N ASP A 44 4.28 -3.50 11.05
CA ASP A 44 4.95 -2.26 11.40
C ASP A 44 4.10 -1.39 12.33
N TRP A 45 4.72 -0.37 12.91
CA TRP A 45 4.07 0.57 13.80
C TRP A 45 2.95 1.37 13.09
N PRO A 46 1.88 1.80 13.79
CA PRO A 46 0.72 2.45 13.20
C PRO A 46 1.01 3.66 12.32
N TRP A 47 2.06 4.44 12.60
CA TRP A 47 2.42 5.59 11.77
C TRP A 47 2.93 5.22 10.36
N ARG A 48 3.30 3.94 10.12
CA ARG A 48 3.68 3.42 8.81
C ARG A 48 2.51 2.81 8.03
N TRP A 49 1.35 2.64 8.65
CA TRP A 49 0.21 2.01 7.98
C TRP A 49 -0.30 2.79 6.76
N ASN A 50 -0.15 4.11 6.77
CA ASN A 50 -0.46 4.93 5.60
C ASN A 50 0.47 4.61 4.42
N ASP A 51 1.76 4.41 4.66
CA ASP A 51 2.72 4.04 3.60
C ASP A 51 2.31 2.71 2.97
N HIS A 52 1.92 1.71 3.78
CA HIS A 52 1.39 0.44 3.29
C HIS A 52 0.10 0.63 2.48
N MET A 53 -0.83 1.42 2.98
CA MET A 53 -2.09 1.68 2.29
C MET A 53 -1.85 2.36 0.93
N PHE A 54 -1.09 3.44 0.89
CA PHE A 54 -0.83 4.19 -0.34
C PHE A 54 0.02 3.39 -1.33
N GLY A 55 1.07 2.70 -0.87
CA GLY A 55 1.89 1.86 -1.73
C GLY A 55 1.11 0.71 -2.34
N ARG A 56 0.23 0.05 -1.58
CA ARG A 56 -0.67 -0.99 -2.09
C ARG A 56 -1.67 -0.43 -3.10
N MET A 57 -2.22 0.76 -2.85
CA MET A 57 -3.13 1.43 -3.80
C MET A 57 -2.40 1.80 -5.09
N ALA A 58 -1.24 2.44 -4.99
CA ALA A 58 -0.43 2.81 -6.16
C ALA A 58 -0.07 1.58 -6.99
N THR A 59 0.45 0.53 -6.35
CA THR A 59 0.78 -0.74 -7.01
C THR A 59 -0.44 -1.40 -7.65
N ASN A 60 -1.59 -1.42 -6.98
CA ASN A 60 -2.81 -1.99 -7.53
C ASN A 60 -3.28 -1.23 -8.78
N HIS A 61 -3.31 0.10 -8.74
CA HIS A 61 -3.69 0.93 -9.89
C HIS A 61 -2.68 0.78 -11.04
N PHE A 62 -1.39 0.70 -10.72
CA PHE A 62 -0.35 0.44 -11.70
C PHE A 62 -0.55 -0.90 -12.40
N MET A 63 -0.72 -1.97 -11.64
CA MET A 63 -0.92 -3.30 -12.18
C MET A 63 -2.20 -3.41 -13.00
N GLN A 64 -3.30 -2.76 -12.59
CA GLN A 64 -4.52 -2.68 -13.39
C GLN A 64 -4.31 -1.97 -14.73
N ALA A 65 -3.50 -0.92 -14.78
CA ALA A 65 -3.17 -0.24 -16.03
C ALA A 65 -2.32 -1.14 -16.95
N VAL A 66 -1.37 -1.88 -16.39
CA VAL A 66 -0.56 -2.87 -17.13
C VAL A 66 -1.45 -4.01 -17.67
N GLU A 67 -2.37 -4.54 -16.86
CA GLU A 67 -3.33 -5.57 -17.27
C GLU A 67 -4.24 -5.10 -18.42
N ALA A 68 -4.63 -3.83 -18.39
CA ALA A 68 -5.39 -3.20 -19.47
C ALA A 68 -4.54 -2.84 -20.69
N ASN A 69 -3.23 -3.10 -20.66
CA ASN A 69 -2.25 -2.69 -21.68
C ASN A 69 -2.24 -1.17 -21.92
N ASP A 70 -2.63 -0.38 -20.91
CA ASP A 70 -2.57 1.08 -20.93
C ASP A 70 -1.20 1.57 -20.40
N MET A 71 -0.18 1.44 -21.25
CA MET A 71 1.20 1.77 -20.86
C MET A 71 1.40 3.24 -20.54
N GLN A 72 0.64 4.13 -21.17
CA GLN A 72 0.74 5.57 -20.87
C GLN A 72 0.25 5.89 -19.46
N LYS A 73 -0.90 5.32 -19.08
CA LYS A 73 -1.44 5.46 -17.73
C LYS A 73 -0.54 4.76 -16.69
N ALA A 74 -0.06 3.55 -17.02
CA ALA A 74 0.85 2.81 -16.14
C ALA A 74 2.12 3.60 -15.85
N TYR A 75 2.73 4.22 -16.86
CA TYR A 75 3.92 5.04 -16.69
C TYR A 75 3.64 6.29 -15.85
N GLY A 76 2.51 6.97 -16.04
CA GLY A 76 2.10 8.10 -15.22
C GLY A 76 1.93 7.73 -13.74
N ILE A 77 1.41 6.54 -13.45
CA ILE A 77 1.31 6.02 -12.07
C ILE A 77 2.72 5.68 -11.53
N TRP A 78 3.55 5.02 -12.33
CA TRP A 78 4.92 4.66 -11.99
C TRP A 78 5.75 5.87 -11.57
N MET A 79 5.65 6.96 -12.34
CA MET A 79 6.36 8.22 -12.09
C MET A 79 5.62 9.17 -11.14
N HIS A 80 4.43 8.76 -10.66
CA HIS A 80 3.53 9.63 -9.88
C HIS A 80 3.29 10.99 -10.55
N ASP A 81 3.20 11.01 -11.88
CA ASP A 81 3.00 12.22 -12.68
C ASP A 81 1.99 11.93 -13.80
N LYS A 82 0.79 12.48 -13.70
CA LYS A 82 -0.27 12.30 -14.70
C LYS A 82 0.04 13.03 -16.02
N ASP A 83 0.81 14.10 -15.91
CA ASP A 83 1.15 14.99 -17.02
C ASP A 83 2.60 14.80 -17.50
N TRP A 84 3.17 13.61 -17.26
CA TRP A 84 4.56 13.26 -17.56
C TRP A 84 4.97 13.59 -19.00
N GLN A 85 4.02 13.56 -19.94
CA GLN A 85 4.26 13.90 -21.35
C GLN A 85 4.67 15.37 -21.55
N GLN A 86 4.28 16.25 -20.62
CA GLN A 86 4.65 17.67 -20.62
C GLN A 86 6.05 17.90 -20.01
N HIS A 87 6.59 16.87 -19.34
CA HIS A 87 7.87 16.95 -18.63
C HIS A 87 8.91 15.90 -19.13
N PRO A 88 9.13 15.73 -20.45
CA PRO A 88 9.94 14.62 -20.96
C PRO A 88 11.40 14.67 -20.47
N GLN A 89 11.90 15.84 -20.14
CA GLN A 89 13.28 16.01 -19.67
C GLN A 89 13.48 15.58 -18.22
N LYS A 90 12.40 15.42 -17.44
CA LYS A 90 12.45 14.99 -16.03
C LYS A 90 12.80 13.51 -15.89
N TYR A 91 12.47 12.69 -16.89
CA TYR A 91 12.50 11.24 -16.79
C TYR A 91 13.53 10.58 -17.71
N THR A 92 14.71 11.20 -17.85
CA THR A 92 15.79 10.72 -18.72
C THR A 92 16.41 9.40 -18.24
N ALA A 93 16.40 9.14 -16.93
CA ALA A 93 16.96 7.90 -16.35
C ALA A 93 16.11 6.67 -16.63
N TYR A 94 14.79 6.84 -16.70
CA TYR A 94 13.84 5.77 -17.01
C TYR A 94 12.74 6.32 -17.93
N THR A 95 13.00 6.26 -19.22
CA THR A 95 12.13 6.82 -20.25
C THR A 95 10.90 5.97 -20.50
N PHE A 96 9.84 6.55 -21.07
CA PHE A 96 8.64 5.80 -21.47
C PHE A 96 8.96 4.66 -22.45
N GLU A 97 9.91 4.83 -23.33
CA GLU A 97 10.35 3.79 -24.25
C GLU A 97 10.94 2.59 -23.48
N ARG A 98 11.84 2.85 -22.52
CA ARG A 98 12.42 1.81 -21.66
C ARG A 98 11.33 1.13 -20.84
N PHE A 99 10.44 1.90 -20.22
CA PHE A 99 9.29 1.37 -19.50
C PHE A 99 8.45 0.42 -20.36
N THR A 100 8.17 0.79 -21.62
CA THR A 100 7.40 -0.05 -22.52
C THR A 100 8.12 -1.37 -22.85
N ARG A 101 9.45 -1.34 -22.97
CA ARG A 101 10.26 -2.57 -23.16
C ARG A 101 10.18 -3.51 -21.95
N ASP A 102 10.11 -2.96 -20.74
CA ASP A 102 10.03 -3.74 -19.50
C ASP A 102 8.62 -4.28 -19.22
N TRP A 103 7.57 -3.56 -19.63
CA TRP A 103 6.20 -3.83 -19.18
C TRP A 103 5.20 -4.22 -20.27
N ALA A 104 5.43 -3.83 -21.51
CA ALA A 104 4.49 -4.19 -22.59
C ALA A 104 4.44 -5.71 -22.78
N PRO A 105 3.29 -6.28 -23.20
CA PRO A 105 3.12 -7.71 -23.39
C PRO A 105 4.17 -8.36 -24.31
N ASN A 106 4.65 -7.60 -25.28
CA ASN A 106 5.69 -7.99 -26.25
C ASN A 106 7.03 -7.29 -25.99
N GLY A 107 7.19 -6.70 -24.82
CA GLY A 107 8.43 -6.02 -24.43
C GLY A 107 9.60 -6.99 -24.36
N VAL A 108 10.74 -6.58 -24.89
CA VAL A 108 11.93 -7.44 -25.01
C VAL A 108 12.47 -7.87 -23.64
N GLU A 109 12.30 -7.03 -22.64
CA GLU A 109 12.80 -7.23 -21.28
C GLU A 109 11.70 -7.75 -20.32
N ASN A 110 10.46 -7.89 -20.82
CA ASN A 110 9.35 -8.37 -20.02
C ASN A 110 9.39 -9.89 -19.81
N GLU A 111 9.89 -10.32 -18.66
CA GLU A 111 9.98 -11.74 -18.29
C GLU A 111 8.62 -12.40 -17.97
N TYR A 112 7.58 -11.60 -17.72
CA TYR A 112 6.25 -12.08 -17.34
C TYR A 112 5.31 -12.25 -18.53
N GLY A 113 5.64 -11.65 -19.67
CA GLY A 113 4.78 -11.58 -20.85
C GLY A 113 3.53 -10.74 -20.57
N ALA A 114 2.43 -11.06 -21.21
CA ALA A 114 1.14 -10.39 -20.96
C ALA A 114 0.67 -10.65 -19.54
N ILE A 115 0.61 -9.60 -18.72
CA ILE A 115 0.06 -9.66 -17.37
C ILE A 115 -1.45 -9.49 -17.45
N LYS A 116 -2.19 -10.50 -16.99
CA LYS A 116 -3.66 -10.56 -17.03
C LYS A 116 -4.30 -10.52 -15.64
N SER A 117 -3.52 -10.76 -14.60
CA SER A 117 -4.00 -10.72 -13.23
C SER A 117 -2.83 -10.50 -12.26
N HIS A 118 -3.10 -9.85 -11.16
CA HIS A 118 -2.13 -9.67 -10.08
C HIS A 118 -2.73 -9.90 -8.71
N ARG A 119 -1.88 -10.16 -7.74
CA ARG A 119 -2.22 -10.21 -6.32
C ARG A 119 -1.04 -9.73 -5.50
N ILE A 120 -1.22 -8.67 -4.73
CA ILE A 120 -0.21 -8.21 -3.78
C ILE A 120 -0.16 -9.20 -2.62
N ALA A 121 0.90 -9.98 -2.54
CA ALA A 121 1.08 -11.05 -1.57
C ALA A 121 1.56 -10.53 -0.23
N ALA A 122 2.53 -9.62 -0.24
CA ALA A 122 3.12 -9.05 0.95
C ALA A 122 3.54 -7.60 0.72
N SER A 123 3.68 -6.85 1.81
CA SER A 123 4.30 -5.53 1.82
C SER A 123 5.10 -5.38 3.11
N HIS A 124 6.32 -4.85 3.00
CA HIS A 124 7.24 -4.69 4.12
C HIS A 124 8.03 -3.40 3.99
N MET A 125 8.16 -2.64 5.10
CA MET A 125 9.00 -1.44 5.11
C MET A 125 10.47 -1.82 5.13
N ARG A 126 11.23 -1.28 4.18
CA ARG A 126 12.69 -1.38 4.12
C ARG A 126 13.29 0.02 4.18
N GLY A 127 13.72 0.41 5.37
CA GLY A 127 14.10 1.80 5.61
C GLY A 127 12.92 2.75 5.42
N ASN A 128 13.03 3.63 4.43
CA ASN A 128 11.99 4.60 4.08
C ASN A 128 11.12 4.17 2.89
N ASN A 129 11.41 3.03 2.28
CA ASN A 129 10.68 2.52 1.13
C ASN A 129 9.79 1.35 1.55
N LEU A 130 8.69 1.18 0.85
CA LEU A 130 7.82 0.03 1.01
C LEU A 130 8.07 -0.96 -0.12
N MET A 131 8.60 -2.13 0.23
CA MET A 131 8.75 -3.24 -0.69
C MET A 131 7.44 -4.02 -0.80
N LEU A 132 7.00 -4.32 -2.03
CA LEU A 132 5.79 -5.08 -2.31
C LEU A 132 6.13 -6.30 -3.17
N GLY A 133 5.69 -7.47 -2.72
CA GLY A 133 5.71 -8.70 -3.50
C GLY A 133 4.38 -8.89 -4.21
N VAL A 134 4.42 -8.99 -5.54
CA VAL A 134 3.23 -9.12 -6.38
C VAL A 134 3.31 -10.43 -7.17
N PHE A 135 2.34 -11.30 -7.00
CA PHE A 135 2.18 -12.45 -7.87
C PHE A 135 1.39 -12.07 -9.10
N VAL A 136 1.91 -12.42 -10.27
CA VAL A 136 1.30 -12.13 -11.57
C VAL A 136 0.89 -13.44 -12.27
N ASN A 137 -0.23 -13.41 -12.96
CA ASN A 137 -0.76 -14.55 -13.74
C ASN A 137 -0.88 -15.85 -12.91
N GLY A 138 -1.15 -15.74 -11.62
CA GLY A 138 -1.27 -16.88 -10.71
C GLY A 138 0.05 -17.62 -10.41
N ARG A 139 1.20 -17.10 -10.88
CA ARG A 139 2.52 -17.69 -10.58
C ARG A 139 2.90 -17.38 -9.14
N LYS A 140 3.11 -18.42 -8.32
CA LYS A 140 3.49 -18.26 -6.90
C LYS A 140 4.99 -18.42 -6.66
N THR A 141 5.73 -18.95 -7.63
CA THR A 141 7.15 -19.26 -7.49
C THR A 141 8.08 -18.11 -7.77
N LYS A 142 7.61 -17.10 -8.50
CA LYS A 142 8.38 -15.90 -8.83
C LYS A 142 7.49 -14.68 -8.59
N ALA A 143 7.72 -13.98 -7.49
CA ALA A 143 7.07 -12.70 -7.25
C ALA A 143 7.75 -11.59 -8.06
N LEU A 144 6.96 -10.66 -8.54
CA LEU A 144 7.43 -9.37 -9.02
C LEU A 144 7.66 -8.48 -7.80
N ASN A 145 8.87 -8.02 -7.59
CA ASN A 145 9.24 -7.19 -6.45
C ASN A 145 9.28 -5.73 -6.86
N LEU A 146 8.46 -4.92 -6.22
CA LEU A 146 8.33 -3.49 -6.46
C LEU A 146 8.61 -2.72 -5.18
N ASP A 147 9.27 -1.59 -5.31
CA ASP A 147 9.41 -0.61 -4.24
C ASP A 147 8.46 0.57 -4.49
N TYR A 148 7.77 0.99 -3.45
CA TYR A 148 7.05 2.25 -3.41
C TYR A 148 7.84 3.23 -2.54
N TYR A 149 8.03 4.44 -3.05
CA TYR A 149 8.76 5.51 -2.39
C TYR A 149 7.77 6.51 -1.80
N PRO A 150 7.49 6.47 -0.47
CA PRO A 150 6.51 7.36 0.15
C PRO A 150 6.85 8.84 0.02
N ALA A 151 8.14 9.17 -0.15
CA ALA A 151 8.62 10.54 -0.24
C ALA A 151 8.09 11.30 -1.48
N ASP A 152 7.89 10.61 -2.59
CA ASP A 152 7.46 11.19 -3.86
C ASP A 152 6.30 10.43 -4.53
N GLY A 153 5.90 9.31 -3.96
CA GLY A 153 4.79 8.48 -4.44
C GLY A 153 5.13 7.65 -5.68
N THR A 154 6.39 7.58 -6.09
CA THR A 154 6.82 6.81 -7.26
C THR A 154 6.92 5.31 -6.98
N LEU A 155 6.93 4.51 -8.04
CA LEU A 155 7.23 3.09 -8.00
C LEU A 155 8.61 2.82 -8.62
N GLY A 156 9.22 1.73 -8.22
CA GLY A 156 10.50 1.26 -8.77
C GLY A 156 10.65 -0.25 -8.67
N PHE A 157 11.65 -0.79 -9.34
CA PHE A 157 12.05 -2.17 -9.14
C PHE A 157 12.86 -2.30 -7.85
N THR A 158 12.61 -3.37 -7.11
CA THR A 158 13.45 -3.69 -5.96
C THR A 158 14.83 -4.14 -6.46
N PRO A 159 15.93 -3.52 -6.00
CA PRO A 159 17.28 -3.80 -6.50
C PRO A 159 17.83 -5.18 -6.09
N GLU A 160 17.13 -5.91 -5.24
CA GLU A 160 17.55 -7.23 -4.73
C GLU A 160 16.53 -8.30 -5.11
N ASP A 161 17.04 -9.51 -5.38
CA ASP A 161 16.24 -10.69 -5.68
C ASP A 161 15.65 -11.26 -4.38
N VAL A 162 14.57 -10.65 -3.89
CA VAL A 162 13.88 -11.07 -2.66
C VAL A 162 12.86 -12.14 -3.00
N ARG A 163 12.99 -13.32 -2.40
CA ARG A 163 12.02 -14.40 -2.54
C ARG A 163 10.96 -14.30 -1.44
N PHE A 164 9.73 -13.99 -1.83
CA PHE A 164 8.59 -14.14 -0.94
C PHE A 164 8.15 -15.61 -0.94
N LEU A 165 8.29 -16.27 0.19
CA LEU A 165 7.75 -17.62 0.39
C LEU A 165 6.37 -17.51 1.06
N GLU A 166 5.33 -18.10 0.43
CA GLU A 166 4.07 -18.34 1.12
C GLU A 166 4.28 -19.45 2.16
N GLY A 167 4.37 -19.09 3.43
CA GLY A 167 4.45 -20.01 4.55
C GLY A 167 4.09 -19.31 5.87
N PRO A 168 3.80 -20.03 6.96
CA PRO A 168 3.41 -19.45 8.24
C PRO A 168 4.54 -18.68 8.97
N GLY A 169 5.40 -18.03 8.21
CA GLY A 169 6.50 -17.19 8.68
C GLY A 169 6.98 -16.14 7.70
N GLY A 170 6.39 -16.08 6.53
CA GLY A 170 6.28 -14.99 5.47
C GLY A 170 7.52 -14.30 5.14
N ILE A 171 8.64 -14.16 5.36
CA ILE A 171 9.83 -13.51 4.77
C ILE A 171 11.09 -14.12 5.38
N GLN A 172 11.84 -14.82 4.58
CA GLN A 172 13.26 -15.09 4.87
C GLN A 172 14.10 -14.32 3.87
#